data_c115e27983227798a6aabdf34b2fca7c
#
_entry.id   c115e27983227798a6aabdf34b2fca7c
#
_cell.length_a   1.000
_cell.length_b   1.000
_cell.length_c   1.000
_cell.angle_alpha   90.00
_cell.angle_beta   90.00
_cell.angle_gamma   90.00
#
_symmetry.space_group_name_H-M   'P 1'
#
loop_
_entity.id
_entity.type
_entity.pdbx_description
1 polymer ?
#
loop_
_entity_poly.entity_id
_entity_poly.type
_entity_poly.pdbx_seq_one_letter_code
_entity_poly.pdbx_strand_id
1 'polypeptide(L)'
;MTDLHGRRALVTGGASGIGAACARAFATAGAWVVVADVDRTAAETLAAEIGGEAWHIDLSDVGALADAHLDVDILVNNAGVQHVSPIEDFAPERFSFILRLMLEAPFLLIRAALPGMYERGFGRVINVSSVHGVRASAYKSAYVAAKHGLEGLSKVTALEGGTRGVTSNCIDPGYVRTPLVEKQIADQARVHGIPESEVLETVMLTESAIKRLVEPHEVASLALWLAGDTAGMVTGASYTMDGGWSAW
;
A
#
# COMPACT_ATOMS: atom_id res chain seq x y z
N MET A 1 7.96 18.35 12.24
CA MET A 1 7.82 17.64 10.95
C MET A 1 8.70 16.40 11.01
N THR A 2 8.28 15.29 10.41
CA THR A 2 9.11 14.09 10.31
C THR A 2 10.33 14.39 9.44
N ASP A 3 11.52 14.05 9.93
CA ASP A 3 12.79 14.20 9.23
C ASP A 3 13.28 12.81 8.79
N LEU A 4 13.57 12.63 7.51
CA LEU A 4 14.05 11.38 6.91
C LEU A 4 15.41 11.53 6.23
N HIS A 5 16.16 12.59 6.55
CA HIS A 5 17.51 12.77 5.99
C HIS A 5 18.42 11.58 6.30
N GLY A 6 19.14 11.12 5.29
CA GLY A 6 20.01 9.95 5.36
C GLY A 6 19.28 8.61 5.36
N ARG A 7 17.95 8.59 5.23
CA ARG A 7 17.15 7.36 5.09
C ARG A 7 16.92 7.02 3.63
N ARG A 8 16.91 5.71 3.36
CA ARG A 8 16.57 5.16 2.04
C ARG A 8 15.20 4.45 2.12
N ALA A 9 14.28 4.88 1.27
CA ALA A 9 12.92 4.34 1.22
C ALA A 9 12.65 3.64 -0.10
N LEU A 10 12.00 2.47 -0.06
CA LEU A 10 11.45 1.78 -1.23
C LEU A 10 9.93 1.87 -1.20
N VAL A 11 9.34 2.36 -2.28
CA VAL A 11 7.88 2.43 -2.44
C VAL A 11 7.45 1.60 -3.64
N THR A 12 6.66 0.55 -3.42
CA THR A 12 6.13 -0.31 -4.48
C THR A 12 4.81 0.21 -5.03
N GLY A 13 4.57 0.03 -6.36
CA GLY A 13 3.47 0.73 -7.02
C GLY A 13 3.64 2.23 -6.88
N GLY A 14 4.90 2.67 -6.89
CA GLY A 14 5.32 4.02 -6.51
C GLY A 14 5.04 5.08 -7.57
N ALA A 15 4.71 4.69 -8.80
CA ALA A 15 4.57 5.63 -9.91
C ALA A 15 3.22 6.36 -9.96
N SER A 16 2.21 5.91 -9.20
CA SER A 16 0.86 6.49 -9.25
C SER A 16 0.15 6.47 -7.89
N GLY A 17 -0.96 7.19 -7.79
CA GLY A 17 -1.89 7.15 -6.66
C GLY A 17 -1.23 7.34 -5.30
N ILE A 18 -1.53 6.43 -4.35
CA ILE A 18 -1.00 6.45 -2.98
C ILE A 18 0.53 6.33 -2.98
N GLY A 19 1.07 5.41 -3.80
CA GLY A 19 2.53 5.19 -3.88
C GLY A 19 3.28 6.45 -4.28
N ALA A 20 2.82 7.15 -5.33
CA ALA A 20 3.42 8.39 -5.77
C ALA A 20 3.32 9.51 -4.72
N ALA A 21 2.20 9.58 -4.00
CA ALA A 21 2.05 10.53 -2.90
C ALA A 21 3.03 10.23 -1.74
N CYS A 22 3.22 8.96 -1.38
CA CYS A 22 4.21 8.54 -0.39
C CYS A 22 5.64 8.87 -0.85
N ALA A 23 5.99 8.55 -2.10
CA ALA A 23 7.31 8.84 -2.67
C ALA A 23 7.66 10.33 -2.59
N ARG A 24 6.74 11.21 -3.00
CA ARG A 24 6.91 12.65 -2.90
C ARG A 24 7.02 13.14 -1.46
N ALA A 25 6.18 12.65 -0.57
CA ALA A 25 6.21 13.04 0.84
C ALA A 25 7.53 12.64 1.52
N PHE A 26 8.03 11.45 1.24
CA PHE A 26 9.30 10.96 1.81
C PHE A 26 10.49 11.72 1.25
N ALA A 27 10.53 11.98 -0.06
CA ALA A 27 11.58 12.80 -0.68
C ALA A 27 11.57 14.23 -0.13
N THR A 28 10.40 14.84 0.04
CA THR A 28 10.26 16.17 0.66
C THR A 28 10.78 16.19 2.10
N ALA A 29 10.66 15.06 2.82
CA ALA A 29 11.19 14.89 4.17
C ALA A 29 12.69 14.53 4.22
N GLY A 30 13.38 14.46 3.07
CA GLY A 30 14.82 14.25 2.97
C GLY A 30 15.27 12.81 2.70
N ALA A 31 14.35 11.86 2.51
CA ALA A 31 14.71 10.50 2.17
C ALA A 31 15.19 10.36 0.72
N TRP A 32 16.15 9.46 0.49
CA TRP A 32 16.41 8.92 -0.85
C TRP A 32 15.35 7.86 -1.18
N VAL A 33 14.54 8.10 -2.22
CA VAL A 33 13.41 7.25 -2.54
C VAL A 33 13.66 6.43 -3.80
N VAL A 34 13.46 5.11 -3.69
CA VAL A 34 13.39 4.16 -4.81
C VAL A 34 11.92 3.97 -5.18
N VAL A 35 11.55 4.37 -6.39
CA VAL A 35 10.21 4.23 -6.96
C VAL A 35 10.16 2.92 -7.73
N ALA A 36 9.56 1.88 -7.13
CA ALA A 36 9.40 0.57 -7.78
C ALA A 36 8.02 0.47 -8.45
N ASP A 37 8.00 0.23 -9.76
CA ASP A 37 6.75 0.07 -10.51
C ASP A 37 6.94 -0.81 -11.75
N VAL A 38 5.84 -1.38 -12.26
CA VAL A 38 5.79 -2.09 -13.53
C VAL A 38 5.74 -1.12 -14.72
N ASP A 39 5.24 0.08 -14.52
CA ASP A 39 5.31 1.17 -15.50
C ASP A 39 6.67 1.88 -15.40
N ARG A 40 7.61 1.42 -16.23
CA ARG A 40 8.98 1.97 -16.30
C ARG A 40 8.98 3.49 -16.50
N THR A 41 8.23 3.98 -17.47
CA THR A 41 8.24 5.39 -17.85
C THR A 41 7.71 6.28 -16.73
N ALA A 42 6.62 5.87 -16.10
CA ALA A 42 6.05 6.60 -14.97
C ALA A 42 6.99 6.58 -13.75
N ALA A 43 7.63 5.45 -13.47
CA ALA A 43 8.60 5.34 -12.37
C ALA A 43 9.83 6.24 -12.61
N GLU A 44 10.41 6.22 -13.81
CA GLU A 44 11.56 7.07 -14.19
C GLU A 44 11.20 8.56 -14.12
N THR A 45 10.00 8.93 -14.58
CA THR A 45 9.51 10.31 -14.53
C THR A 45 9.40 10.81 -13.09
N LEU A 46 8.76 10.04 -12.22
CA LEU A 46 8.62 10.43 -10.82
C LEU A 46 9.96 10.43 -10.09
N ALA A 47 10.80 9.43 -10.31
CA ALA A 47 12.13 9.37 -9.71
C ALA A 47 12.96 10.60 -10.06
N ALA A 48 12.95 11.04 -11.33
CA ALA A 48 13.61 12.26 -11.76
C ALA A 48 13.03 13.53 -11.11
N GLU A 49 11.69 13.60 -10.98
CA GLU A 49 10.99 14.71 -10.31
C GLU A 49 11.44 14.89 -8.86
N ILE A 50 11.57 13.78 -8.12
CA ILE A 50 11.88 13.81 -6.68
C ILE A 50 13.36 13.66 -6.34
N GLY A 51 14.23 13.54 -7.36
CA GLY A 51 15.67 13.31 -7.17
C GLY A 51 15.99 11.92 -6.59
N GLY A 52 15.16 10.92 -6.87
CA GLY A 52 15.30 9.54 -6.41
C GLY A 52 15.78 8.58 -7.50
N GLU A 53 15.45 7.32 -7.34
CA GLU A 53 15.83 6.20 -8.21
C GLU A 53 14.59 5.44 -8.69
N ALA A 54 14.56 4.99 -9.94
CA ALA A 54 13.50 4.13 -10.46
C ALA A 54 13.94 2.67 -10.46
N TRP A 55 13.06 1.78 -9.98
CA TRP A 55 13.22 0.35 -10.09
C TRP A 55 12.06 -0.24 -10.90
N HIS A 56 12.32 -0.51 -12.18
CA HIS A 56 11.33 -1.20 -13.03
C HIS A 56 11.27 -2.68 -12.66
N ILE A 57 10.13 -3.12 -12.14
CA ILE A 57 9.92 -4.49 -11.69
C ILE A 57 8.46 -4.91 -11.79
N ASP A 58 8.21 -6.13 -12.26
CA ASP A 58 6.92 -6.81 -12.09
C ASP A 58 6.96 -7.65 -10.81
N LEU A 59 6.31 -7.16 -9.76
CA LEU A 59 6.24 -7.84 -8.47
C LEU A 59 5.39 -9.11 -8.48
N SER A 60 4.63 -9.39 -9.55
CA SER A 60 3.94 -10.68 -9.71
C SER A 60 4.88 -11.81 -10.14
N ASP A 61 6.07 -11.48 -10.66
CA ASP A 61 7.18 -12.40 -10.85
C ASP A 61 7.96 -12.57 -9.55
N VAL A 62 7.39 -13.35 -8.63
CA VAL A 62 7.99 -13.60 -7.32
C VAL A 62 9.33 -14.34 -7.40
N GLY A 63 9.61 -15.05 -8.51
CA GLY A 63 10.90 -15.69 -8.75
C GLY A 63 12.04 -14.66 -8.81
N ALA A 64 11.80 -13.51 -9.39
CA ALA A 64 12.78 -12.41 -9.44
C ALA A 64 13.10 -11.79 -8.06
N LEU A 65 12.26 -12.04 -7.06
CA LEU A 65 12.44 -11.54 -5.69
C LEU A 65 13.08 -12.56 -4.75
N ALA A 66 13.20 -13.83 -5.13
CA ALA A 66 13.61 -14.91 -4.23
C ALA A 66 14.98 -14.68 -3.58
N ASP A 67 15.93 -14.12 -4.35
CA ASP A 67 17.29 -13.81 -3.89
C ASP A 67 17.55 -12.30 -3.79
N ALA A 68 16.49 -11.49 -3.74
CA ALA A 68 16.62 -10.03 -3.61
C ALA A 68 17.28 -9.67 -2.28
N HIS A 69 18.14 -8.65 -2.32
CA HIS A 69 18.73 -8.01 -1.15
C HIS A 69 18.43 -6.52 -1.24
N LEU A 70 17.78 -5.97 -0.20
CA LEU A 70 17.32 -4.59 -0.20
C LEU A 70 18.02 -3.80 0.90
N ASP A 71 18.85 -2.84 0.50
CA ASP A 71 19.46 -1.89 1.43
C ASP A 71 18.56 -0.66 1.57
N VAL A 72 17.54 -0.79 2.41
CA VAL A 72 16.56 0.27 2.68
C VAL A 72 16.21 0.35 4.16
N ASP A 73 15.91 1.55 4.63
CA ASP A 73 15.45 1.81 6.00
C ASP A 73 13.93 1.77 6.12
N ILE A 74 13.25 2.13 5.02
CA ILE A 74 11.79 2.24 4.96
C ILE A 74 11.30 1.43 3.76
N LEU A 75 10.33 0.53 3.99
CA LEU A 75 9.66 -0.24 2.94
C LEU A 75 8.17 0.07 2.95
N VAL A 76 7.64 0.58 1.83
CA VAL A 76 6.21 0.78 1.64
C VAL A 76 5.69 -0.26 0.64
N ASN A 77 4.98 -1.26 1.13
CA ASN A 77 4.27 -2.24 0.34
C ASN A 77 2.90 -1.68 -0.08
N ASN A 78 2.85 -1.06 -1.26
CA ASN A 78 1.65 -0.39 -1.77
C ASN A 78 1.14 -1.00 -3.08
N ALA A 79 1.99 -1.66 -3.87
CA ALA A 79 1.57 -2.24 -5.14
C ALA A 79 0.33 -3.13 -5.00
N GLY A 80 -0.64 -2.94 -5.86
CA GLY A 80 -1.86 -3.72 -5.80
C GLY A 80 -2.82 -3.48 -6.96
N VAL A 81 -3.69 -4.44 -7.15
CA VAL A 81 -4.75 -4.43 -8.17
C VAL A 81 -6.05 -4.95 -7.57
N GLN A 82 -7.17 -4.63 -8.22
CA GLN A 82 -8.46 -5.17 -7.83
C GLN A 82 -9.11 -5.91 -9.02
N HIS A 83 -9.81 -6.98 -8.69
CA HIS A 83 -10.70 -7.69 -9.58
C HIS A 83 -11.96 -8.06 -8.82
N VAL A 84 -13.12 -7.89 -9.47
CA VAL A 84 -14.45 -8.13 -8.89
C VAL A 84 -15.10 -9.24 -9.68
N SER A 85 -15.45 -10.35 -9.01
CA SER A 85 -16.13 -11.49 -9.61
C SER A 85 -16.82 -12.31 -8.51
N PRO A 86 -17.97 -12.96 -8.77
CA PRO A 86 -18.50 -14.01 -7.90
C PRO A 86 -17.45 -15.10 -7.64
N ILE A 87 -17.51 -15.74 -6.49
CA ILE A 87 -16.46 -16.73 -6.09
C ILE A 87 -16.42 -17.93 -7.04
N GLU A 88 -17.58 -18.38 -7.49
CA GLU A 88 -17.75 -19.49 -8.43
C GLU A 88 -17.22 -19.21 -9.83
N ASP A 89 -17.18 -17.93 -10.22
CA ASP A 89 -16.70 -17.46 -11.53
C ASP A 89 -15.30 -16.84 -11.46
N PHE A 90 -14.69 -16.82 -10.27
CA PHE A 90 -13.39 -16.18 -10.11
C PHE A 90 -12.28 -17.06 -10.70
N ALA A 91 -11.62 -16.58 -11.76
CA ALA A 91 -10.55 -17.32 -12.43
C ALA A 91 -9.39 -17.66 -11.46
N PRO A 92 -9.02 -18.95 -11.28
CA PRO A 92 -7.96 -19.37 -10.35
C PRO A 92 -6.61 -18.68 -10.61
N GLU A 93 -6.29 -18.45 -11.89
CA GLU A 93 -5.04 -17.79 -12.30
C GLU A 93 -5.03 -16.32 -11.82
N ARG A 94 -6.20 -15.65 -11.89
CA ARG A 94 -6.34 -14.26 -11.42
C ARG A 94 -6.28 -14.19 -9.90
N PHE A 95 -6.86 -15.15 -9.20
CA PHE A 95 -6.74 -15.29 -7.75
C PHE A 95 -5.27 -15.44 -7.34
N SER A 96 -4.55 -16.37 -7.94
CA SER A 96 -3.13 -16.63 -7.67
C SER A 96 -2.26 -15.41 -8.00
N PHE A 97 -2.53 -14.72 -9.11
CA PHE A 97 -1.84 -13.47 -9.47
C PHE A 97 -1.97 -12.39 -8.38
N ILE A 98 -3.19 -12.18 -7.87
CA ILE A 98 -3.45 -11.18 -6.82
C ILE A 98 -2.72 -11.54 -5.52
N LEU A 99 -2.74 -12.81 -5.12
CA LEU A 99 -2.02 -13.26 -3.92
C LEU A 99 -0.50 -13.11 -4.09
N ARG A 100 0.07 -13.45 -5.26
CA ARG A 100 1.50 -13.24 -5.52
C ARG A 100 1.87 -11.75 -5.40
N LEU A 101 1.13 -10.88 -6.08
CA LEU A 101 1.42 -9.45 -6.09
C LEU A 101 1.25 -8.78 -4.72
N MET A 102 0.18 -9.14 -3.99
CA MET A 102 -0.26 -8.35 -2.84
C MET A 102 0.00 -9.01 -1.47
N LEU A 103 0.54 -10.23 -1.45
CA LEU A 103 0.91 -10.94 -0.23
C LEU A 103 2.29 -11.58 -0.32
N GLU A 104 2.56 -12.38 -1.35
CA GLU A 104 3.84 -13.08 -1.48
C GLU A 104 4.99 -12.09 -1.79
N ALA A 105 4.80 -11.15 -2.71
CA ALA A 105 5.80 -10.13 -2.99
C ALA A 105 6.11 -9.25 -1.77
N PRO A 106 5.14 -8.71 -1.01
CA PRO A 106 5.41 -8.06 0.27
C PRO A 106 6.21 -8.91 1.25
N PHE A 107 5.90 -10.20 1.38
CA PHE A 107 6.69 -11.11 2.21
C PHE A 107 8.14 -11.19 1.75
N LEU A 108 8.40 -11.36 0.46
CA LEU A 108 9.76 -11.44 -0.09
C LEU A 108 10.53 -10.13 0.05
N LEU A 109 9.88 -8.98 -0.15
CA LEU A 109 10.49 -7.68 0.04
C LEU A 109 10.83 -7.41 1.51
N ILE A 110 9.95 -7.77 2.44
CA ILE A 110 10.21 -7.70 3.89
C ILE A 110 11.41 -8.59 4.23
N ARG A 111 11.40 -9.85 3.79
CA ARG A 111 12.51 -10.79 3.99
C ARG A 111 13.84 -10.25 3.45
N ALA A 112 13.83 -9.57 2.31
CA ALA A 112 15.01 -8.99 1.69
C ALA A 112 15.54 -7.75 2.43
N ALA A 113 14.66 -6.95 3.07
CA ALA A 113 15.01 -5.72 3.75
C ALA A 113 15.43 -5.93 5.21
N LEU A 114 14.83 -6.89 5.92
CA LEU A 114 15.02 -7.10 7.34
C LEU A 114 16.48 -7.28 7.78
N PRO A 115 17.35 -8.04 7.09
CA PRO A 115 18.75 -8.18 7.53
C PRO A 115 19.48 -6.84 7.67
N GLY A 116 19.41 -5.98 6.67
CA GLY A 116 20.02 -4.64 6.72
C GLY A 116 19.36 -3.73 7.76
N MET A 117 18.03 -3.77 7.91
CA MET A 117 17.32 -3.05 8.95
C MET A 117 17.79 -3.49 10.36
N TYR A 118 17.99 -4.78 10.57
CA TYR A 118 18.47 -5.34 11.84
C TYR A 118 19.91 -4.90 12.17
N GLU A 119 20.79 -4.90 11.19
CA GLU A 119 22.18 -4.44 11.35
C GLU A 119 22.25 -2.96 11.75
N ARG A 120 21.38 -2.13 11.19
CA ARG A 120 21.29 -0.70 11.51
C ARG A 120 20.53 -0.40 12.80
N GLY A 121 19.81 -1.37 13.38
CA GLY A 121 18.91 -1.15 14.53
C GLY A 121 17.76 -0.19 14.20
N PHE A 122 17.37 -0.08 12.92
CA PHE A 122 16.31 0.78 12.44
C PHE A 122 15.64 0.18 11.21
N GLY A 123 14.33 0.12 11.22
CA GLY A 123 13.53 -0.24 10.05
C GLY A 123 12.06 0.17 10.22
N ARG A 124 11.43 0.53 9.09
CA ARG A 124 10.01 0.89 9.03
C ARG A 124 9.35 0.15 7.88
N VAL A 125 8.50 -0.80 8.20
CA VAL A 125 7.66 -1.51 7.22
C VAL A 125 6.25 -0.94 7.30
N ILE A 126 5.79 -0.38 6.19
CA ILE A 126 4.47 0.25 6.06
C ILE A 126 3.71 -0.50 4.98
N ASN A 127 2.65 -1.17 5.35
CA ASN A 127 1.85 -1.96 4.44
C ASN A 127 0.56 -1.18 4.12
N VAL A 128 0.39 -0.76 2.87
CA VAL A 128 -0.88 -0.17 2.42
C VAL A 128 -1.86 -1.32 2.22
N SER A 129 -2.62 -1.59 3.28
CA SER A 129 -3.67 -2.59 3.33
C SER A 129 -4.98 -2.00 2.74
N SER A 130 -6.06 -2.13 3.42
CA SER A 130 -7.40 -1.62 3.06
C SER A 130 -8.33 -1.84 4.24
N VAL A 131 -9.47 -1.17 4.28
CA VAL A 131 -10.58 -1.61 5.14
C VAL A 131 -10.93 -3.10 4.89
N HIS A 132 -10.63 -3.62 3.69
CA HIS A 132 -10.76 -5.03 3.34
C HIS A 132 -9.66 -5.93 3.92
N GLY A 133 -8.74 -5.41 4.70
CA GLY A 133 -7.84 -6.19 5.55
C GLY A 133 -8.47 -6.59 6.88
N VAL A 134 -9.54 -5.89 7.30
CA VAL A 134 -10.25 -6.11 8.58
C VAL A 134 -11.75 -6.36 8.41
N ARG A 135 -12.30 -6.09 7.21
CA ARG A 135 -13.70 -6.34 6.81
C ARG A 135 -13.73 -7.01 5.45
N ALA A 136 -14.90 -7.47 5.03
CA ALA A 136 -15.08 -8.08 3.72
C ALA A 136 -16.20 -7.39 2.93
N SER A 137 -16.11 -7.50 1.61
CA SER A 137 -17.23 -7.20 0.69
C SER A 137 -17.38 -8.35 -0.30
N ALA A 138 -18.60 -8.61 -0.71
CA ALA A 138 -18.88 -9.59 -1.76
C ALA A 138 -18.08 -9.31 -3.03
N TYR A 139 -17.81 -10.35 -3.81
CA TYR A 139 -17.14 -10.31 -5.12
C TYR A 139 -15.67 -9.90 -5.13
N LYS A 140 -15.01 -9.81 -3.96
CA LYS A 140 -13.60 -9.38 -3.81
C LYS A 140 -12.74 -10.47 -3.14
N SER A 141 -13.01 -11.75 -3.40
CA SER A 141 -12.41 -12.87 -2.68
C SER A 141 -10.88 -12.82 -2.60
N ALA A 142 -10.19 -12.66 -3.74
CA ALA A 142 -8.71 -12.62 -3.76
C ALA A 142 -8.15 -11.37 -3.07
N TYR A 143 -8.77 -10.21 -3.29
CA TYR A 143 -8.34 -8.95 -2.68
C TYR A 143 -8.48 -8.99 -1.16
N VAL A 144 -9.64 -9.43 -0.66
CA VAL A 144 -9.90 -9.58 0.78
C VAL A 144 -8.93 -10.56 1.41
N ALA A 145 -8.71 -11.73 0.78
CA ALA A 145 -7.77 -12.73 1.27
C ALA A 145 -6.34 -12.18 1.34
N ALA A 146 -5.87 -11.47 0.29
CA ALA A 146 -4.54 -10.86 0.27
C ALA A 146 -4.36 -9.80 1.36
N LYS A 147 -5.36 -8.90 1.53
CA LYS A 147 -5.27 -7.83 2.52
C LYS A 147 -5.37 -8.34 3.97
N HIS A 148 -6.21 -9.32 4.26
CA HIS A 148 -6.20 -10.01 5.57
C HIS A 148 -4.87 -10.73 5.83
N GLY A 149 -4.31 -11.39 4.80
CA GLY A 149 -2.97 -12.01 4.90
C GLY A 149 -1.88 -10.97 5.19
N LEU A 150 -1.93 -9.80 4.55
CA LEU A 150 -0.98 -8.72 4.76
C LEU A 150 -1.04 -8.16 6.19
N GLU A 151 -2.25 -8.06 6.79
CA GLU A 151 -2.43 -7.70 8.21
C GLU A 151 -1.72 -8.70 9.13
N GLY A 152 -1.91 -10.00 8.87
CA GLY A 152 -1.22 -11.05 9.62
C GLY A 152 0.29 -10.99 9.48
N LEU A 153 0.79 -10.84 8.25
CA LEU A 153 2.21 -10.70 7.95
C LEU A 153 2.84 -9.49 8.66
N SER A 154 2.13 -8.34 8.66
CA SER A 154 2.58 -7.14 9.35
C SER A 154 2.76 -7.37 10.86
N LYS A 155 1.83 -8.06 11.51
CA LYS A 155 1.90 -8.40 12.94
C LYS A 155 3.07 -9.31 13.27
N VAL A 156 3.31 -10.34 12.45
CA VAL A 156 4.48 -11.22 12.62
C VAL A 156 5.78 -10.42 12.47
N THR A 157 5.88 -9.60 11.42
CA THR A 157 7.05 -8.72 11.21
C THR A 157 7.29 -7.79 12.39
N ALA A 158 6.23 -7.23 12.97
CA ALA A 158 6.30 -6.37 14.15
C ALA A 158 6.88 -7.10 15.38
N LEU A 159 6.41 -8.35 15.63
CA LEU A 159 6.85 -9.14 16.77
C LEU A 159 8.32 -9.60 16.64
N GLU A 160 8.73 -10.00 15.43
CA GLU A 160 10.12 -10.44 15.17
C GLU A 160 11.10 -9.25 15.11
N GLY A 161 10.63 -8.10 14.60
CA GLY A 161 11.49 -6.92 14.39
C GLY A 161 11.66 -6.01 15.61
N GLY A 162 10.72 -6.05 16.55
CA GLY A 162 10.64 -5.07 17.64
C GLY A 162 11.91 -4.92 18.47
N THR A 163 12.52 -6.01 18.88
CA THR A 163 13.79 -6.00 19.67
C THR A 163 15.01 -5.55 18.86
N ARG A 164 14.86 -5.40 17.54
CA ARG A 164 15.90 -4.98 16.60
C ARG A 164 15.64 -3.60 16.00
N GLY A 165 14.73 -2.81 16.60
CA GLY A 165 14.44 -1.45 16.16
C GLY A 165 13.57 -1.35 14.90
N VAL A 166 12.94 -2.45 14.46
CA VAL A 166 12.04 -2.47 13.29
C VAL A 166 10.59 -2.42 13.72
N THR A 167 9.81 -1.54 13.10
CA THR A 167 8.36 -1.50 13.26
C THR A 167 7.66 -1.91 11.96
N SER A 168 6.49 -2.52 12.08
CA SER A 168 5.63 -2.89 10.94
C SER A 168 4.19 -2.56 11.25
N ASN A 169 3.56 -1.76 10.37
CA ASN A 169 2.19 -1.32 10.55
C ASN A 169 1.41 -1.36 9.23
N CYS A 170 0.09 -1.45 9.33
CA CYS A 170 -0.83 -1.34 8.21
C CYS A 170 -1.54 0.02 8.21
N ILE A 171 -1.78 0.56 7.04
CA ILE A 171 -2.72 1.65 6.79
C ILE A 171 -3.87 1.05 6.00
N ASP A 172 -5.10 1.27 6.44
CA ASP A 172 -6.31 0.66 5.92
C ASP A 172 -7.25 1.73 5.34
N PRO A 173 -6.96 2.23 4.12
CA PRO A 173 -7.83 3.21 3.52
C PRO A 173 -9.17 2.60 3.09
N GLY A 174 -10.20 3.42 3.08
CA GLY A 174 -11.41 3.19 2.30
C GLY A 174 -11.18 3.50 0.81
N TYR A 175 -12.11 4.21 0.19
CA TYR A 175 -11.95 4.66 -1.20
C TYR A 175 -11.02 5.87 -1.28
N VAL A 176 -9.86 5.70 -1.93
CA VAL A 176 -8.86 6.76 -2.16
C VAL A 176 -8.97 7.26 -3.60
N ARG A 177 -8.91 8.59 -3.80
CA ARG A 177 -8.93 9.20 -5.14
C ARG A 177 -7.67 8.82 -5.93
N THR A 178 -7.79 7.77 -6.70
CA THR A 178 -6.75 7.21 -7.55
C THR A 178 -7.32 6.89 -8.92
N PRO A 179 -6.50 6.75 -9.97
CA PRO A 179 -7.00 6.34 -11.28
C PRO A 179 -7.82 5.04 -11.24
N LEU A 180 -7.49 4.13 -10.31
CA LEU A 180 -8.25 2.89 -10.10
C LEU A 180 -9.69 3.16 -9.62
N VAL A 181 -9.86 4.06 -8.66
CA VAL A 181 -11.17 4.38 -8.09
C VAL A 181 -11.97 5.28 -9.02
N GLU A 182 -11.34 6.23 -9.69
CA GLU A 182 -12.01 7.07 -10.70
C GLU A 182 -12.61 6.25 -11.83
N LYS A 183 -11.88 5.23 -12.31
CA LYS A 183 -12.45 4.29 -13.29
C LYS A 183 -13.64 3.52 -12.71
N GLN A 184 -13.64 3.16 -11.45
CA GLN A 184 -14.78 2.50 -10.81
C GLN A 184 -16.02 3.40 -10.76
N ILE A 185 -15.87 4.72 -10.58
CA ILE A 185 -16.99 5.68 -10.58
C ILE A 185 -17.73 5.60 -11.93
N ALA A 186 -17.02 5.69 -13.04
CA ALA A 186 -17.61 5.60 -14.38
C ALA A 186 -18.31 4.26 -14.62
N ASP A 187 -17.71 3.16 -14.19
CA ASP A 187 -18.30 1.83 -14.32
C ASP A 187 -19.58 1.68 -13.47
N GLN A 188 -19.60 2.18 -12.24
CA GLN A 188 -20.77 2.16 -11.37
C GLN A 188 -21.89 3.04 -11.91
N ALA A 189 -21.59 4.24 -12.42
CA ALA A 189 -22.56 5.13 -13.06
C ALA A 189 -23.30 4.42 -14.19
N ARG A 190 -22.55 3.72 -15.04
CA ARG A 190 -23.11 2.96 -16.17
C ARG A 190 -24.00 1.80 -15.70
N VAL A 191 -23.56 1.02 -14.71
CA VAL A 191 -24.29 -0.15 -14.20
C VAL A 191 -25.58 0.25 -13.50
N HIS A 192 -25.54 1.32 -12.71
CA HIS A 192 -26.70 1.81 -11.94
C HIS A 192 -27.58 2.78 -12.72
N GLY A 193 -27.16 3.24 -13.91
CA GLY A 193 -27.92 4.18 -14.74
C GLY A 193 -28.07 5.56 -14.09
N ILE A 194 -27.08 6.00 -13.32
CA ILE A 194 -27.06 7.28 -12.61
C ILE A 194 -25.87 8.15 -13.06
N PRO A 195 -25.91 9.47 -12.86
CA PRO A 195 -24.78 10.34 -13.13
C PRO A 195 -23.57 9.97 -12.27
N GLU A 196 -22.34 10.15 -12.81
CA GLU A 196 -21.10 9.93 -12.04
C GLU A 196 -21.03 10.77 -10.75
N SER A 197 -21.60 11.97 -10.76
CA SER A 197 -21.69 12.85 -9.61
C SER A 197 -22.46 12.27 -8.42
N GLU A 198 -23.38 11.34 -8.67
CA GLU A 198 -24.20 10.69 -7.65
C GLU A 198 -23.60 9.40 -7.13
N VAL A 199 -22.67 8.78 -7.88
CA VAL A 199 -22.10 7.46 -7.55
C VAL A 199 -21.41 7.45 -6.19
N LEU A 200 -20.66 8.48 -5.88
CA LEU A 200 -19.92 8.54 -4.62
C LEU A 200 -20.87 8.47 -3.42
N GLU A 201 -21.91 9.27 -3.42
CA GLU A 201 -22.82 9.37 -2.28
C GLU A 201 -23.79 8.20 -2.20
N THR A 202 -24.34 7.76 -3.35
CA THR A 202 -25.44 6.80 -3.37
C THR A 202 -25.00 5.34 -3.54
N VAL A 203 -23.73 5.09 -3.96
CA VAL A 203 -23.22 3.74 -4.19
C VAL A 203 -21.95 3.45 -3.38
N MET A 204 -20.94 4.29 -3.51
CA MET A 204 -19.61 3.95 -2.98
C MET A 204 -19.44 4.32 -1.50
N LEU A 205 -20.02 5.45 -1.06
CA LEU A 205 -19.85 6.00 0.29
C LEU A 205 -21.12 5.90 1.15
N THR A 206 -22.06 5.01 0.77
CA THR A 206 -23.31 4.84 1.49
C THR A 206 -23.12 4.57 2.98
N GLU A 207 -22.14 3.74 3.31
CA GLU A 207 -21.83 3.32 4.69
C GLU A 207 -20.80 4.21 5.39
N SER A 208 -20.09 5.07 4.64
CA SER A 208 -19.11 5.98 5.23
C SER A 208 -19.81 7.13 5.96
N ALA A 209 -19.36 7.50 7.15
CA ALA A 209 -19.84 8.68 7.87
C ALA A 209 -19.36 9.97 7.19
N ILE A 210 -18.12 9.97 6.66
CA ILE A 210 -17.56 11.08 5.89
C ILE A 210 -17.77 10.80 4.39
N LYS A 211 -18.59 11.62 3.72
CA LYS A 211 -19.05 11.42 2.34
C LYS A 211 -18.10 12.01 1.29
N ARG A 212 -16.80 11.68 1.39
CA ARG A 212 -15.80 12.02 0.36
C ARG A 212 -14.77 10.92 0.23
N LEU A 213 -14.07 10.89 -0.88
CA LEU A 213 -12.89 10.05 -1.05
C LEU A 213 -11.76 10.51 -0.12
N VAL A 214 -10.95 9.57 0.33
CA VAL A 214 -9.65 9.86 0.93
C VAL A 214 -8.72 10.39 -0.16
N GLU A 215 -7.95 11.42 0.11
CA GLU A 215 -6.96 11.91 -0.85
C GLU A 215 -5.62 11.16 -0.65
N PRO A 216 -4.86 10.87 -1.73
CA PRO A 216 -3.57 10.16 -1.63
C PRO A 216 -2.59 10.79 -0.64
N HIS A 217 -2.58 12.12 -0.54
CA HIS A 217 -1.70 12.82 0.40
C HIS A 217 -2.08 12.62 1.87
N GLU A 218 -3.35 12.31 2.18
CA GLU A 218 -3.77 11.98 3.55
C GLU A 218 -3.17 10.64 3.97
N VAL A 219 -3.18 9.64 3.07
CA VAL A 219 -2.51 8.35 3.31
C VAL A 219 -0.99 8.53 3.44
N ALA A 220 -0.41 9.33 2.55
CA ALA A 220 1.03 9.62 2.58
C ALA A 220 1.46 10.35 3.85
N SER A 221 0.61 11.21 4.43
CA SER A 221 0.89 11.91 5.69
C SER A 221 0.97 10.94 6.87
N LEU A 222 0.08 9.94 6.92
CA LEU A 222 0.15 8.89 7.93
C LEU A 222 1.37 7.98 7.71
N ALA A 223 1.66 7.61 6.46
CA ALA A 223 2.85 6.84 6.12
C ALA A 223 4.14 7.56 6.52
N LEU A 224 4.21 8.87 6.28
CA LEU A 224 5.33 9.71 6.68
C LEU A 224 5.52 9.75 8.21
N TRP A 225 4.43 9.86 8.97
CA TRP A 225 4.51 9.80 10.43
C TRP A 225 5.02 8.42 10.91
N LEU A 226 4.48 7.32 10.35
CA LEU A 226 4.92 5.96 10.68
C LEU A 226 6.39 5.69 10.31
N ALA A 227 6.93 6.38 9.30
CA ALA A 227 8.33 6.29 8.89
C ALA A 227 9.28 7.00 9.86
N GLY A 228 8.79 7.92 10.67
CA GLY A 228 9.61 8.75 11.56
C GLY A 228 9.95 8.11 12.90
N ASP A 229 10.87 8.77 13.61
CA ASP A 229 11.34 8.32 14.93
C ASP A 229 10.24 8.42 16.00
N THR A 230 9.31 9.37 15.86
CA THR A 230 8.20 9.57 16.82
C THR A 230 7.19 8.42 16.83
N ALA A 231 7.20 7.57 15.79
CA ALA A 231 6.39 6.36 15.71
C ALA A 231 7.12 5.09 16.19
N GLY A 232 8.27 5.22 16.84
CA GLY A 232 9.12 4.07 17.23
C GLY A 232 8.47 3.08 18.20
N MET A 233 7.42 3.47 18.92
CA MET A 233 6.62 2.57 19.78
C MET A 233 5.32 2.08 19.13
N VAL A 234 5.12 2.41 17.85
CA VAL A 234 3.95 2.02 17.09
C VAL A 234 4.32 0.87 16.16
N THR A 235 3.87 -0.34 16.51
CA THR A 235 4.15 -1.54 15.72
C THR A 235 3.01 -2.56 15.86
N GLY A 236 2.74 -3.32 14.79
CA GLY A 236 1.65 -4.30 14.74
C GLY A 236 0.25 -3.69 14.67
N ALA A 237 0.15 -2.39 14.43
CA ALA A 237 -1.10 -1.67 14.40
C ALA A 237 -1.69 -1.59 12.97
N SER A 238 -3.02 -1.46 12.91
CA SER A 238 -3.81 -1.21 11.71
C SER A 238 -4.52 0.13 11.86
N TYR A 239 -4.27 1.05 10.94
CA TYR A 239 -4.79 2.42 10.98
C TYR A 239 -5.85 2.60 9.90
N THR A 240 -7.12 2.59 10.30
CA THR A 240 -8.23 2.83 9.38
C THR A 240 -8.33 4.30 8.97
N MET A 241 -8.47 4.52 7.65
CA MET A 241 -8.70 5.84 7.04
C MET A 241 -9.88 5.72 6.06
N ASP A 242 -11.04 5.35 6.56
CA ASP A 242 -12.19 4.89 5.76
C ASP A 242 -13.44 5.77 5.92
N GLY A 243 -13.30 6.92 6.56
CA GLY A 243 -14.41 7.83 6.82
C GLY A 243 -15.48 7.25 7.77
N GLY A 244 -15.10 6.28 8.62
CA GLY A 244 -15.99 5.63 9.58
C GLY A 244 -16.78 4.44 8.99
N TRP A 245 -16.43 3.97 7.80
CA TRP A 245 -17.09 2.83 7.16
C TRP A 245 -17.00 1.55 8.00
N SER A 246 -15.89 1.30 8.67
CA SER A 246 -15.67 0.09 9.48
C SER A 246 -16.12 0.24 10.95
N ALA A 247 -16.71 1.36 11.33
CA ALA A 247 -17.13 1.63 12.72
C ALA A 247 -18.45 0.95 13.12
N TRP A 248 -19.15 0.33 12.17
CA TRP A 248 -20.44 -0.37 12.38
C TRP A 248 -20.26 -1.83 12.78
#